data_b3ed8ff1ab73831667e2ec000dd69a4c
#
_entry.id   b3ed8ff1ab73831667e2ec000dd69a4c
#
_cell.length_a   1.000
_cell.length_b   1.000
_cell.length_c   1.000
_cell.angle_alpha   90.00
_cell.angle_beta   90.00
_cell.angle_gamma   90.00
#
_symmetry.space_group_name_H-M   'P 1'
#
loop_
_entity.id
_entity.type
_entity.pdbx_description
1 polymer ?
#
loop_
_entity_poly.entity_id
_entity_poly.type
_entity_poly.pdbx_seq_one_letter_code
_entity_poly.pdbx_strand_id
1 'polypeptide(L)'
;MIDNYIIEHPSYQYAQQVVNREIIAGKYIIKECEKFLRDLEDEDSKYFLDVDAIKVIDNLTGIINMADGVMKGKPTREALAPFQWYFIINALCWKHKKNPEKRRYEKSVLLIARKSGKSFLVGLIFTILLLMEDEYSEFYSVAPDRELSSIVKQEIEKTIQESPAISKYFKLVKSEIRCELKKSKMIALATSNNRMDGRKANVYVADKTLSPYMVTYRKQTSLIHGNPWLINFYMI
;
A
#
# COMPACT_ATOMS: atom_id res chain seq x y z
N MET A 1 -2.23 -23.65 14.08
CA MET A 1 -2.32 -22.68 15.22
C MET A 1 -1.82 -21.34 14.73
N ILE A 2 -2.56 -20.25 14.95
CA ILE A 2 -2.18 -18.89 14.51
C ILE A 2 -1.03 -18.40 15.42
N ASP A 3 -0.03 -17.75 14.81
CA ASP A 3 1.11 -17.16 15.52
C ASP A 3 0.63 -16.06 16.48
N ASN A 4 1.14 -16.05 17.70
CA ASN A 4 0.79 -15.04 18.71
C ASN A 4 1.07 -13.62 18.26
N TYR A 5 2.10 -13.40 17.44
CA TYR A 5 2.41 -12.09 16.87
C TYR A 5 1.27 -11.56 16.02
N ILE A 6 0.61 -12.44 15.24
CA ILE A 6 -0.57 -12.07 14.45
C ILE A 6 -1.74 -11.70 15.37
N ILE A 7 -1.99 -12.53 16.39
CA ILE A 7 -3.12 -12.33 17.32
C ILE A 7 -3.03 -11.00 18.07
N GLU A 8 -1.85 -10.61 18.47
CA GLU A 8 -1.59 -9.35 19.18
C GLU A 8 -1.53 -8.12 18.26
N HIS A 9 -1.38 -8.32 16.95
CA HIS A 9 -1.24 -7.23 16.01
C HIS A 9 -2.54 -6.44 15.81
N PRO A 10 -2.51 -5.09 15.70
CA PRO A 10 -3.69 -4.24 15.53
C PRO A 10 -4.61 -4.63 14.36
N SER A 11 -4.07 -5.21 13.29
CA SER A 11 -4.86 -5.68 12.14
C SER A 11 -5.77 -6.84 12.48
N TYR A 12 -5.31 -7.80 13.27
CA TYR A 12 -6.10 -8.93 13.73
C TYR A 12 -7.16 -8.48 14.74
N GLN A 13 -6.76 -7.65 15.70
CA GLN A 13 -7.66 -7.08 16.70
C GLN A 13 -8.80 -6.29 16.05
N TYR A 14 -8.49 -5.49 15.03
CA TYR A 14 -9.50 -4.79 14.25
C TYR A 14 -10.50 -5.76 13.60
N ALA A 15 -10.01 -6.81 12.95
CA ALA A 15 -10.87 -7.79 12.29
C ALA A 15 -11.80 -8.49 13.30
N GLN A 16 -11.29 -8.88 14.46
CA GLN A 16 -12.10 -9.48 15.54
C GLN A 16 -13.16 -8.51 16.07
N GLN A 17 -12.78 -7.26 16.37
CA GLN A 17 -13.71 -6.24 16.88
C GLN A 17 -14.85 -5.94 15.87
N VAL A 18 -14.54 -5.92 14.57
CA VAL A 18 -15.55 -5.75 13.52
C VAL A 18 -16.49 -6.95 13.47
N VAL A 19 -15.99 -8.17 13.50
CA VAL A 19 -16.81 -9.39 13.45
C VAL A 19 -17.66 -9.54 14.71
N ASN A 20 -17.12 -9.20 15.88
CA ASN A 20 -17.82 -9.19 17.16
C ASN A 20 -18.83 -8.02 17.32
N ARG A 21 -18.93 -7.13 16.32
CA ARG A 21 -19.80 -5.94 16.37
C ARG A 21 -19.42 -4.89 17.42
N GLU A 22 -18.18 -4.91 17.90
CA GLU A 22 -17.61 -3.89 18.78
C GLU A 22 -17.29 -2.60 18.01
N ILE A 23 -16.94 -2.75 16.71
CA ILE A 23 -16.78 -1.65 15.76
C ILE A 23 -17.91 -1.69 14.74
N ILE A 24 -18.61 -0.56 14.57
CA ILE A 24 -19.66 -0.41 13.57
C ILE A 24 -19.02 -0.38 12.17
N ALA A 25 -19.34 -1.33 11.33
CA ALA A 25 -18.80 -1.45 9.98
C ALA A 25 -19.88 -1.84 8.96
N GLY A 26 -19.67 -1.43 7.70
CA GLY A 26 -20.54 -1.83 6.60
C GLY A 26 -20.41 -3.32 6.27
N LYS A 27 -21.45 -3.91 5.67
CA LYS A 27 -21.54 -5.35 5.40
C LYS A 27 -20.33 -5.94 4.63
N TYR A 28 -19.70 -5.16 3.76
CA TYR A 28 -18.54 -5.62 2.98
C TYR A 28 -17.27 -5.67 3.83
N ILE A 29 -17.11 -4.72 4.75
CA ILE A 29 -15.99 -4.72 5.70
C ILE A 29 -16.13 -5.92 6.64
N ILE A 30 -17.33 -6.18 7.15
CA ILE A 30 -17.60 -7.35 8.00
C ILE A 30 -17.21 -8.64 7.26
N LYS A 31 -17.69 -8.81 6.02
CA LYS A 31 -17.37 -10.00 5.21
C LYS A 31 -15.87 -10.17 4.93
N GLU A 32 -15.14 -9.07 4.69
CA GLU A 32 -13.68 -9.14 4.50
C GLU A 32 -12.96 -9.49 5.81
N CYS A 33 -13.42 -8.97 6.95
CA CYS A 33 -12.86 -9.35 8.26
C CYS A 33 -13.16 -10.82 8.60
N GLU A 34 -14.39 -11.29 8.37
CA GLU A 34 -14.77 -12.71 8.53
C GLU A 34 -13.90 -13.61 7.64
N LYS A 35 -13.68 -13.20 6.39
CA LYS A 35 -12.82 -13.93 5.45
C LYS A 35 -11.37 -13.96 5.92
N PHE A 36 -10.84 -12.83 6.38
CA PHE A 36 -9.48 -12.72 6.90
C PHE A 36 -9.24 -13.68 8.06
N LEU A 37 -10.13 -13.69 9.05
CA LEU A 37 -10.04 -14.59 10.22
C LEU A 37 -10.16 -16.06 9.81
N ARG A 38 -11.14 -16.40 8.97
CA ARG A 38 -11.31 -17.77 8.46
C ARG A 38 -10.09 -18.25 7.69
N ASP A 39 -9.52 -17.40 6.81
CA ASP A 39 -8.36 -17.77 5.99
C ASP A 39 -7.09 -17.98 6.82
N LEU A 40 -7.00 -17.38 8.03
CA LEU A 40 -5.93 -17.62 9.00
C LEU A 40 -6.06 -18.96 9.70
N GLU A 41 -7.29 -19.44 9.93
CA GLU A 41 -7.60 -20.71 10.60
C GLU A 41 -7.59 -21.91 9.65
N ASP A 42 -7.75 -21.65 8.33
CA ASP A 42 -7.84 -22.68 7.29
C ASP A 42 -6.46 -23.26 6.98
N GLU A 43 -6.18 -24.45 7.51
CA GLU A 43 -4.91 -25.18 7.26
C GLU A 43 -4.76 -25.59 5.79
N ASP A 44 -5.86 -25.83 5.08
CA ASP A 44 -5.89 -26.20 3.66
C ASP A 44 -5.82 -24.97 2.72
N SER A 45 -5.82 -23.78 3.29
CA SER A 45 -5.68 -22.53 2.50
C SER A 45 -4.45 -22.58 1.61
N LYS A 46 -4.60 -22.10 0.38
CA LYS A 46 -3.49 -21.91 -0.57
C LYS A 46 -2.58 -20.72 -0.18
N TYR A 47 -2.99 -19.96 0.82
CA TYR A 47 -2.36 -18.72 1.25
C TYR A 47 -1.94 -18.82 2.72
N PHE A 48 -0.99 -17.99 3.09
CA PHE A 48 -0.59 -17.76 4.47
C PHE A 48 -0.27 -16.28 4.70
N LEU A 49 -0.40 -15.84 5.93
CA LEU A 49 0.00 -14.50 6.33
C LEU A 49 1.46 -14.53 6.78
N ASP A 50 2.31 -13.78 6.09
CA ASP A 50 3.75 -13.76 6.33
C ASP A 50 4.10 -12.88 7.52
N VAL A 51 4.42 -13.51 8.65
CA VAL A 51 4.79 -12.85 9.91
C VAL A 51 6.07 -12.03 9.77
N ASP A 52 7.03 -12.50 8.97
CA ASP A 52 8.29 -11.76 8.80
C ASP A 52 8.06 -10.48 8.00
N ALA A 53 7.19 -10.51 7.00
CA ALA A 53 6.77 -9.31 6.30
C ALA A 53 6.05 -8.32 7.23
N ILE A 54 5.20 -8.80 8.16
CA ILE A 54 4.54 -7.96 9.17
C ILE A 54 5.61 -7.28 10.04
N LYS A 55 6.56 -8.05 10.58
CA LYS A 55 7.64 -7.50 11.42
C LYS A 55 8.47 -6.43 10.71
N VAL A 56 8.74 -6.61 9.41
CA VAL A 56 9.44 -5.60 8.61
C VAL A 56 8.61 -4.33 8.51
N ILE A 57 7.30 -4.43 8.26
CA ILE A 57 6.39 -3.27 8.20
C ILE A 57 6.32 -2.56 9.55
N ASP A 58 6.23 -3.31 10.65
CA ASP A 58 6.23 -2.76 12.02
C ASP A 58 7.52 -2.00 12.32
N ASN A 59 8.66 -2.54 11.93
CA ASN A 59 9.94 -1.87 12.12
C ASN A 59 10.02 -0.59 11.27
N LEU A 60 9.61 -0.65 10.00
CA LEU A 60 9.60 0.51 9.11
C LEU A 60 8.66 1.60 9.62
N THR A 61 7.44 1.26 10.03
CA THR A 61 6.49 2.23 10.59
C THR A 61 6.96 2.80 11.92
N GLY A 62 7.85 2.12 12.62
CA GLY A 62 8.52 2.60 13.83
C GLY A 62 9.60 3.65 13.59
N ILE A 63 10.16 3.72 12.39
CA ILE A 63 11.22 4.69 12.02
C ILE A 63 10.78 5.70 10.95
N ILE A 64 9.64 5.48 10.30
CA ILE A 64 9.01 6.44 9.40
C ILE A 64 8.11 7.36 10.24
N ASN A 65 8.32 8.67 10.15
CA ASN A 65 7.59 9.65 10.94
C ASN A 65 6.38 10.21 10.20
N MET A 66 5.40 10.66 10.97
CA MET A 66 4.27 11.44 10.47
C MET A 66 4.78 12.78 9.94
N ALA A 67 4.38 13.11 8.71
CA ALA A 67 4.77 14.36 8.06
C ALA A 67 3.89 15.55 8.46
N ASP A 68 2.62 15.29 8.78
CA ASP A 68 1.62 16.32 9.04
C ASP A 68 0.74 15.96 10.25
N GLY A 69 -0.06 16.94 10.71
CA GLY A 69 -1.08 16.77 11.74
C GLY A 69 -0.53 16.80 13.16
N VAL A 70 -1.38 16.43 14.12
CA VAL A 70 -1.08 16.49 15.56
C VAL A 70 0.09 15.56 15.95
N MET A 71 0.28 14.49 15.19
CA MET A 71 1.32 13.50 15.43
C MET A 71 2.60 13.74 14.60
N LYS A 72 2.76 14.94 14.01
CA LYS A 72 3.95 15.27 13.22
C LYS A 72 5.24 14.96 13.99
N GLY A 73 6.19 14.30 13.33
CA GLY A 73 7.48 13.89 13.90
C GLY A 73 7.44 12.64 14.77
N LYS A 74 6.25 12.09 15.06
CA LYS A 74 6.09 10.81 15.76
C LYS A 74 6.14 9.63 14.79
N PRO A 75 6.56 8.43 15.22
CA PRO A 75 6.51 7.23 14.41
C PRO A 75 5.10 6.98 13.86
N THR A 76 5.00 6.62 12.57
CA THR A 76 3.71 6.39 11.93
C THR A 76 2.92 5.25 12.58
N ARG A 77 3.60 4.26 13.15
CA ARG A 77 2.93 3.16 13.87
C ARG A 77 2.08 3.61 15.06
N GLU A 78 2.40 4.75 15.68
CA GLU A 78 1.63 5.32 16.80
C GLU A 78 0.39 6.10 16.33
N ALA A 79 0.39 6.53 15.05
CA ALA A 79 -0.65 7.36 14.46
C ALA A 79 -1.63 6.57 13.57
N LEU A 80 -1.24 5.38 13.10
CA LEU A 80 -2.08 4.55 12.25
C LEU A 80 -3.32 4.06 13.00
N ALA A 81 -4.49 4.34 12.43
CA ALA A 81 -5.74 3.79 12.92
C ALA A 81 -5.83 2.26 12.67
N PRO A 82 -6.58 1.50 13.48
CA PRO A 82 -6.69 0.04 13.34
C PRO A 82 -7.10 -0.43 11.94
N PHE A 83 -8.01 0.27 11.27
CA PHE A 83 -8.40 -0.07 9.89
C PHE A 83 -7.29 0.16 8.87
N GLN A 84 -6.39 1.11 9.12
CA GLN A 84 -5.24 1.37 8.25
C GLN A 84 -4.20 0.26 8.39
N TRP A 85 -3.94 -0.19 9.60
CA TRP A 85 -3.15 -1.39 9.87
C TRP A 85 -3.74 -2.61 9.17
N TYR A 86 -5.05 -2.85 9.34
CA TYR A 86 -5.74 -3.93 8.65
C TYR A 86 -5.56 -3.89 7.15
N PHE A 87 -5.71 -2.70 6.54
CA PHE A 87 -5.54 -2.54 5.10
C PHE A 87 -4.10 -2.83 4.65
N ILE A 88 -3.09 -2.27 5.34
CA ILE A 88 -1.67 -2.49 4.99
C ILE A 88 -1.33 -3.99 5.05
N ILE A 89 -1.62 -4.63 6.17
CA ILE A 89 -1.25 -6.03 6.40
C ILE A 89 -2.01 -6.96 5.47
N ASN A 90 -3.31 -6.72 5.28
CA ASN A 90 -4.11 -7.55 4.37
C ASN A 90 -3.65 -7.39 2.91
N ALA A 91 -3.30 -6.19 2.47
CA ALA A 91 -2.85 -5.94 1.11
C ALA A 91 -1.44 -6.48 0.81
N LEU A 92 -0.52 -6.44 1.79
CA LEU A 92 0.90 -6.66 1.55
C LEU A 92 1.46 -7.98 2.06
N CYS A 93 0.88 -8.56 3.13
CA CYS A 93 1.51 -9.67 3.84
C CYS A 93 0.94 -11.07 3.51
N TRP A 94 -0.18 -11.16 2.80
CA TRP A 94 -0.67 -12.45 2.33
C TRP A 94 0.14 -12.97 1.14
N LYS A 95 0.60 -14.22 1.22
CA LYS A 95 1.41 -14.88 0.20
C LYS A 95 0.86 -16.25 -0.19
N HIS A 96 1.28 -16.77 -1.33
CA HIS A 96 0.95 -18.13 -1.78
C HIS A 96 1.85 -19.16 -1.11
N LYS A 97 1.30 -20.22 -0.52
CA LYS A 97 2.10 -21.31 0.08
C LYS A 97 3.02 -22.00 -0.94
N LYS A 98 2.56 -22.18 -2.19
CA LYS A 98 3.35 -22.82 -3.27
C LYS A 98 4.40 -21.89 -3.89
N ASN A 99 4.25 -20.58 -3.75
CA ASN A 99 5.18 -19.58 -4.26
C ASN A 99 5.21 -18.39 -3.30
N PRO A 100 6.00 -18.45 -2.21
CA PRO A 100 6.07 -17.42 -1.17
C PRO A 100 6.55 -16.06 -1.67
N GLU A 101 7.17 -16.01 -2.82
CA GLU A 101 7.54 -14.76 -3.48
C GLU A 101 6.30 -14.00 -3.99
N LYS A 102 5.20 -14.72 -4.30
CA LYS A 102 4.00 -14.13 -4.87
C LYS A 102 3.00 -13.72 -3.80
N ARG A 103 2.61 -12.43 -3.79
CA ARG A 103 1.52 -11.93 -2.96
C ARG A 103 0.16 -12.46 -3.44
N ARG A 104 -0.74 -12.70 -2.51
CA ARG A 104 -2.12 -13.10 -2.78
C ARG A 104 -2.89 -12.02 -3.54
N TYR A 105 -2.73 -10.77 -3.14
CA TYR A 105 -3.47 -9.64 -3.70
C TYR A 105 -2.58 -8.83 -4.64
N GLU A 106 -2.90 -8.91 -5.91
CA GLU A 106 -2.29 -8.09 -6.96
C GLU A 106 -3.00 -6.74 -7.13
N LYS A 107 -4.22 -6.62 -6.57
CA LYS A 107 -5.06 -5.41 -6.67
C LYS A 107 -5.74 -5.15 -5.33
N SER A 108 -5.62 -3.94 -4.84
CA SER A 108 -6.28 -3.49 -3.62
C SER A 108 -7.06 -2.19 -3.90
N VAL A 109 -8.28 -2.12 -3.41
CA VAL A 109 -9.15 -0.96 -3.57
C VAL A 109 -9.38 -0.32 -2.21
N LEU A 110 -8.97 0.94 -2.06
CA LEU A 110 -9.18 1.71 -0.85
C LEU A 110 -10.32 2.71 -1.07
N LEU A 111 -11.49 2.39 -0.54
CA LEU A 111 -12.67 3.25 -0.56
C LEU A 111 -12.93 3.78 0.85
N ILE A 112 -12.53 5.01 1.10
CA ILE A 112 -12.73 5.70 2.38
C ILE A 112 -13.17 7.14 2.15
N ALA A 113 -13.83 7.74 3.16
CA ALA A 113 -14.32 9.10 3.10
C ALA A 113 -13.19 10.12 2.88
N ARG A 114 -13.55 11.29 2.36
CA ARG A 114 -12.61 12.43 2.28
C ARG A 114 -12.10 12.77 3.68
N LYS A 115 -10.84 13.21 3.77
CA LYS A 115 -10.15 13.59 5.03
C LYS A 115 -9.90 12.42 6.00
N SER A 116 -10.05 11.17 5.56
CA SER A 116 -9.69 9.97 6.36
C SER A 116 -8.25 9.49 6.16
N GLY A 117 -7.34 10.38 5.74
CA GLY A 117 -5.92 10.06 5.61
C GLY A 117 -5.54 9.20 4.39
N LYS A 118 -6.39 9.18 3.33
CA LYS A 118 -6.16 8.34 2.15
C LYS A 118 -4.81 8.58 1.48
N SER A 119 -4.47 9.82 1.15
CA SER A 119 -3.21 10.16 0.48
C SER A 119 -2.00 9.85 1.37
N PHE A 120 -2.10 10.14 2.67
CA PHE A 120 -1.09 9.75 3.64
C PHE A 120 -0.88 8.23 3.65
N LEU A 121 -1.96 7.44 3.78
CA LEU A 121 -1.87 5.98 3.83
C LEU A 121 -1.19 5.40 2.58
N VAL A 122 -1.56 5.88 1.39
CA VAL A 122 -0.95 5.44 0.14
C VAL A 122 0.51 5.91 0.04
N GLY A 123 0.82 7.14 0.45
CA GLY A 123 2.19 7.66 0.52
C GLY A 123 3.06 6.82 1.45
N LEU A 124 2.54 6.44 2.62
CA LEU A 124 3.22 5.55 3.56
C LEU A 124 3.46 4.16 2.96
N ILE A 125 2.44 3.55 2.35
CA ILE A 125 2.57 2.24 1.68
C ILE A 125 3.66 2.30 0.60
N PHE A 126 3.69 3.34 -0.21
CA PHE A 126 4.73 3.49 -1.24
C PHE A 126 6.11 3.68 -0.63
N THR A 127 6.24 4.43 0.46
CA THR A 127 7.51 4.59 1.17
C THR A 127 8.02 3.26 1.72
N ILE A 128 7.13 2.48 2.33
CA ILE A 128 7.43 1.12 2.82
C ILE A 128 7.88 0.22 1.65
N LEU A 129 7.11 0.18 0.57
CA LEU A 129 7.41 -0.68 -0.58
C LEU A 129 8.70 -0.27 -1.30
N LEU A 130 9.02 1.04 -1.39
CA LEU A 130 10.30 1.51 -1.95
C LEU A 130 11.52 0.98 -1.18
N LEU A 131 11.33 0.66 0.13
CA LEU A 131 12.36 0.08 0.98
C LEU A 131 12.35 -1.45 1.02
N MET A 132 11.19 -2.08 0.71
CA MET A 132 11.00 -3.54 0.82
C MET A 132 11.15 -4.28 -0.51
N GLU A 133 10.64 -3.69 -1.61
CA GLU A 133 10.62 -4.37 -2.92
C GLU A 133 12.02 -4.67 -3.45
N ASP A 134 12.07 -5.51 -4.47
CA ASP A 134 13.29 -5.88 -5.16
C ASP A 134 14.02 -4.66 -5.73
N GLU A 135 15.32 -4.79 -5.93
CA GLU A 135 16.13 -3.76 -6.59
C GLU A 135 15.58 -3.45 -7.99
N TYR A 136 15.74 -2.20 -8.41
CA TYR A 136 15.32 -1.68 -9.72
C TYR A 136 13.80 -1.66 -9.94
N SER A 137 13.00 -1.74 -8.87
CA SER A 137 11.53 -1.64 -8.97
C SER A 137 11.08 -0.24 -9.38
N GLU A 138 10.07 -0.18 -10.25
CA GLU A 138 9.47 1.05 -10.73
C GLU A 138 8.07 1.24 -10.17
N PHE A 139 7.82 2.41 -9.59
CA PHE A 139 6.57 2.79 -8.95
C PHE A 139 5.94 3.96 -9.69
N TYR A 140 4.61 3.92 -9.84
CA TYR A 140 3.90 4.97 -10.53
C TYR A 140 2.66 5.44 -9.77
N SER A 141 2.49 6.76 -9.67
CA SER A 141 1.23 7.39 -9.33
C SER A 141 0.59 7.93 -10.59
N VAL A 142 -0.65 7.56 -10.84
CA VAL A 142 -1.35 7.88 -12.08
C VAL A 142 -2.67 8.56 -11.76
N ALA A 143 -2.94 9.69 -12.43
CA ALA A 143 -4.19 10.43 -12.32
C ALA A 143 -4.53 11.09 -13.67
N PRO A 144 -5.76 11.62 -13.86
CA PRO A 144 -6.16 12.30 -15.10
C PRO A 144 -5.23 13.44 -15.50
N ASP A 145 -4.72 14.18 -14.53
CA ASP A 145 -3.77 15.27 -14.76
C ASP A 145 -2.51 15.12 -13.89
N ARG A 146 -1.51 15.94 -14.19
CA ARG A 146 -0.20 15.89 -13.51
C ARG A 146 -0.26 16.42 -12.08
N GLU A 147 -1.14 17.35 -11.79
CA GLU A 147 -1.28 17.93 -10.45
C GLU A 147 -1.82 16.87 -9.50
N LEU A 148 -2.90 16.19 -9.87
CA LEU A 148 -3.48 15.10 -9.09
C LEU A 148 -2.51 13.92 -8.92
N SER A 149 -1.79 13.53 -9.99
CA SER A 149 -0.81 12.44 -9.88
C SER A 149 0.36 12.79 -8.96
N SER A 150 0.68 14.07 -8.82
CA SER A 150 1.77 14.53 -7.96
C SER A 150 1.43 14.52 -6.46
N ILE A 151 0.15 14.42 -6.07
CA ILE A 151 -0.28 14.42 -4.67
C ILE A 151 0.38 13.28 -3.90
N VAL A 152 0.36 12.06 -4.44
CA VAL A 152 0.99 10.91 -3.80
C VAL A 152 2.51 11.09 -3.69
N LYS A 153 3.14 11.63 -4.74
CA LYS A 153 4.56 11.94 -4.73
C LYS A 153 4.91 12.95 -3.62
N GLN A 154 4.12 14.01 -3.48
CA GLN A 154 4.32 15.03 -2.44
C GLN A 154 4.17 14.43 -1.02
N GLU A 155 3.21 13.54 -0.81
CA GLU A 155 3.06 12.86 0.48
C GLU A 155 4.26 11.97 0.81
N ILE A 156 4.81 11.27 -0.18
CA ILE A 156 6.04 10.47 -0.01
C ILE A 156 7.23 11.40 0.31
N GLU A 157 7.38 12.51 -0.42
CA GLU A 157 8.46 13.49 -0.20
C GLU A 157 8.43 14.06 1.22
N LYS A 158 7.26 14.49 1.69
CA LYS A 158 7.07 15.00 3.07
C LYS A 158 7.41 13.92 4.10
N THR A 159 6.91 12.70 3.91
CA THR A 159 7.18 11.57 4.81
C THR A 159 8.68 11.27 4.91
N ILE A 160 9.39 11.28 3.79
CA ILE A 160 10.85 11.07 3.76
C ILE A 160 11.58 12.22 4.46
N GLN A 161 11.19 13.47 4.21
CA GLN A 161 11.82 14.64 4.82
C GLN A 161 11.67 14.67 6.34
N GLU A 162 10.51 14.26 6.86
CA GLU A 162 10.24 14.18 8.31
C GLU A 162 10.79 12.91 8.98
N SER A 163 11.43 12.01 8.21
CA SER A 163 11.93 10.72 8.70
C SER A 163 13.46 10.62 8.59
N PRO A 164 14.22 11.16 9.53
CA PRO A 164 15.70 11.21 9.47
C PRO A 164 16.35 9.82 9.31
N ALA A 165 15.74 8.79 9.90
CA ALA A 165 16.27 7.43 9.83
C ALA A 165 16.32 6.87 8.41
N ILE A 166 15.40 7.28 7.53
CA ILE A 166 15.30 6.79 6.16
C ILE A 166 15.74 7.81 5.11
N SER A 167 15.68 9.11 5.41
CA SER A 167 15.91 10.20 4.43
C SER A 167 17.23 10.08 3.68
N LYS A 168 18.28 9.60 4.33
CA LYS A 168 19.62 9.40 3.74
C LYS A 168 19.65 8.37 2.59
N TYR A 169 18.65 7.52 2.50
CA TYR A 169 18.53 6.51 1.44
C TYR A 169 17.73 7.00 0.23
N PHE A 170 17.21 8.23 0.28
CA PHE A 170 16.37 8.77 -0.77
C PHE A 170 16.97 10.02 -1.40
N LYS A 171 16.79 10.13 -2.71
CA LYS A 171 17.10 11.33 -3.47
C LYS A 171 15.82 11.88 -4.08
N LEU A 172 15.41 13.07 -3.61
CA LEU A 172 14.22 13.76 -4.07
C LEU A 172 14.57 14.63 -5.28
N VAL A 173 14.01 14.30 -6.44
CA VAL A 173 14.23 15.03 -7.68
C VAL A 173 12.87 15.55 -8.19
N LYS A 174 12.86 16.66 -8.90
CA LYS A 174 11.62 17.29 -9.41
C LYS A 174 10.70 16.31 -10.15
N SER A 175 11.25 15.37 -10.92
CA SER A 175 10.49 14.41 -11.74
C SER A 175 10.20 13.08 -11.03
N GLU A 176 11.00 12.70 -10.03
CA GLU A 176 10.95 11.37 -9.42
C GLU A 176 11.51 11.36 -7.99
N ILE A 177 11.19 10.31 -7.25
CA ILE A 177 11.84 9.96 -5.99
C ILE A 177 12.68 8.71 -6.25
N ARG A 178 13.94 8.72 -5.87
CA ARG A 178 14.84 7.56 -5.98
C ARG A 178 15.15 7.01 -4.61
N CYS A 179 15.01 5.71 -4.45
CA CYS A 179 15.55 4.98 -3.31
C CYS A 179 16.92 4.42 -3.70
N GLU A 180 17.99 5.03 -3.21
CA GLU A 180 19.36 4.63 -3.53
C GLU A 180 19.70 3.23 -2.96
N LEU A 181 19.09 2.86 -1.82
CA LEU A 181 19.28 1.55 -1.20
C LEU A 181 18.83 0.39 -2.11
N LYS A 182 17.71 0.58 -2.82
CA LYS A 182 17.08 -0.42 -3.69
C LYS A 182 17.22 -0.08 -5.18
N LYS A 183 17.90 1.03 -5.51
CA LYS A 183 17.98 1.53 -6.90
C LYS A 183 16.63 1.63 -7.59
N SER A 184 15.56 1.78 -6.80
CA SER A 184 14.18 1.87 -7.24
C SER A 184 13.75 3.33 -7.36
N LYS A 185 12.67 3.58 -8.11
CA LYS A 185 12.18 4.95 -8.33
C LYS A 185 10.65 5.02 -8.35
N MET A 186 10.14 6.18 -7.94
CA MET A 186 8.71 6.52 -8.02
C MET A 186 8.52 7.75 -8.90
N ILE A 187 7.58 7.67 -9.84
CA ILE A 187 7.29 8.71 -10.84
C ILE A 187 5.78 9.00 -10.85
N ALA A 188 5.42 10.29 -10.84
CA ALA A 188 4.04 10.72 -11.04
C ALA A 188 3.75 10.92 -12.55
N LEU A 189 2.69 10.27 -13.06
CA LEU A 189 2.29 10.29 -14.46
C LEU A 189 0.87 10.80 -14.64
N ALA A 190 0.68 11.65 -15.67
CA ALA A 190 -0.66 12.00 -16.14
C ALA A 190 -1.11 11.01 -17.23
N THR A 191 -2.41 10.69 -17.25
CA THR A 191 -2.99 9.74 -18.22
C THR A 191 -3.05 10.27 -19.64
N SER A 192 -2.99 11.60 -19.82
CA SER A 192 -3.12 12.28 -21.12
C SER A 192 -1.94 12.09 -22.07
N ASN A 193 -0.88 11.41 -21.64
CA ASN A 193 0.33 11.24 -22.44
C ASN A 193 0.53 9.77 -22.81
N ASN A 194 0.76 9.48 -24.08
CA ASN A 194 1.22 8.17 -24.63
C ASN A 194 2.54 7.65 -24.00
N ARG A 195 2.98 8.26 -22.90
CA ARG A 195 4.22 7.93 -22.19
C ARG A 195 4.11 6.72 -21.25
N MET A 196 2.93 6.08 -21.20
CA MET A 196 2.71 4.88 -20.38
C MET A 196 3.08 3.59 -21.10
N ASP A 197 3.12 3.61 -22.41
CA ASP A 197 3.44 2.44 -23.21
C ASP A 197 4.90 2.03 -23.03
N GLY A 198 5.13 0.73 -22.81
CA GLY A 198 6.47 0.15 -22.68
C GLY A 198 7.10 0.25 -21.29
N ARG A 199 6.40 0.76 -20.26
CA ARG A 199 6.91 0.81 -18.88
C ARG A 199 6.56 -0.47 -18.12
N LYS A 200 7.54 -0.99 -17.39
CA LYS A 200 7.33 -2.12 -16.46
C LYS A 200 7.07 -1.54 -15.07
N ALA A 201 5.79 -1.49 -14.67
CA ALA A 201 5.43 -1.09 -13.32
C ALA A 201 5.48 -2.29 -12.39
N ASN A 202 6.17 -2.18 -11.25
CA ASN A 202 6.09 -3.14 -10.15
C ASN A 202 4.90 -2.78 -9.24
N VAL A 203 4.71 -1.48 -8.98
CA VAL A 203 3.62 -0.96 -8.17
C VAL A 203 3.04 0.27 -8.82
N TYR A 204 1.72 0.39 -8.86
CA TYR A 204 1.10 1.65 -9.23
C TYR A 204 -0.13 1.98 -8.38
N VAL A 205 -0.44 3.25 -8.27
CA VAL A 205 -1.67 3.76 -7.70
C VAL A 205 -2.42 4.61 -8.71
N ALA A 206 -3.74 4.39 -8.81
CA ALA A 206 -4.65 5.22 -9.59
C ALA A 206 -5.58 5.98 -8.64
N ASP A 207 -5.57 7.32 -8.70
CA ASP A 207 -6.42 8.19 -7.89
C ASP A 207 -7.60 8.74 -8.69
N LYS A 208 -8.77 8.82 -8.07
CA LYS A 208 -10.00 9.48 -8.56
C LYS A 208 -10.52 9.04 -9.93
N THR A 209 -10.63 7.76 -10.14
CA THR A 209 -11.03 7.23 -11.44
C THR A 209 -12.47 6.73 -11.51
N LEU A 210 -13.43 7.45 -10.97
CA LEU A 210 -14.87 7.25 -11.28
C LEU A 210 -15.33 8.00 -12.54
N SER A 211 -14.40 8.38 -13.42
CA SER A 211 -14.70 8.94 -14.73
C SER A 211 -14.90 7.82 -15.77
N PRO A 212 -15.71 8.03 -16.83
CA PRO A 212 -15.85 7.10 -17.97
C PRO A 212 -14.52 6.65 -18.58
N TYR A 213 -13.45 7.39 -18.38
CA TYR A 213 -12.08 7.05 -18.75
C TYR A 213 -11.53 5.76 -18.09
N MET A 214 -12.12 5.27 -16.99
CA MET A 214 -11.77 3.99 -16.37
C MET A 214 -11.90 2.79 -17.30
N VAL A 215 -12.84 2.82 -18.23
CA VAL A 215 -13.03 1.72 -19.20
C VAL A 215 -11.84 1.63 -20.17
N THR A 216 -11.27 2.76 -20.53
CA THR A 216 -10.06 2.84 -21.37
C THR A 216 -8.83 2.40 -20.58
N TYR A 217 -8.76 2.71 -19.28
CA TYR A 217 -7.69 2.29 -18.37
C TYR A 217 -7.64 0.76 -18.18
N ARG A 218 -8.78 0.09 -18.06
CA ARG A 218 -8.84 -1.38 -18.02
C ARG A 218 -8.23 -2.02 -19.27
N LYS A 219 -8.35 -1.38 -20.45
CA LYS A 219 -7.73 -1.85 -21.70
C LYS A 219 -6.22 -1.59 -21.72
N GLN A 220 -5.74 -0.47 -21.18
CA GLN A 220 -4.30 -0.15 -21.14
C GLN A 220 -3.55 -0.91 -20.05
N THR A 221 -4.16 -1.17 -18.89
CA THR A 221 -3.55 -2.03 -17.86
C THR A 221 -3.46 -3.49 -18.29
N SER A 222 -4.23 -3.94 -19.28
CA SER A 222 -4.05 -5.26 -19.90
C SER A 222 -2.76 -5.37 -20.72
N LEU A 223 -2.16 -4.24 -21.12
CA LEU A 223 -0.89 -4.19 -21.84
C LEU A 223 0.35 -4.21 -20.92
N ILE A 224 0.16 -4.01 -19.59
CA ILE A 224 1.21 -4.10 -18.59
C ILE A 224 1.38 -5.58 -18.11
N HIS A 225 0.76 -6.53 -18.80
CA HIS A 225 0.86 -7.95 -18.48
C HIS A 225 2.24 -8.50 -18.80
N GLY A 226 2.94 -8.86 -17.75
CA GLY A 226 4.25 -9.54 -17.85
C GLY A 226 5.03 -9.58 -16.54
N ASN A 227 4.60 -8.86 -15.51
CA ASN A 227 5.29 -8.89 -14.22
C ASN A 227 4.38 -9.54 -13.15
N PRO A 228 4.74 -10.70 -12.60
CA PRO A 228 3.93 -11.42 -11.61
C PRO A 228 3.82 -10.69 -10.26
N TRP A 229 4.50 -9.56 -10.09
CA TRP A 229 4.65 -8.80 -8.84
C TRP A 229 3.89 -7.48 -8.80
N LEU A 230 2.98 -7.24 -9.73
CA LEU A 230 2.28 -5.97 -9.85
C LEU A 230 1.29 -5.76 -8.70
N ILE A 231 1.54 -4.75 -7.85
CA ILE A 231 0.59 -4.29 -6.83
C ILE A 231 -0.11 -3.04 -7.36
N ASN A 232 -1.42 -3.10 -7.40
CA ASN A 232 -2.25 -2.00 -7.88
C ASN A 232 -3.11 -1.46 -6.76
N PHE A 233 -2.99 -0.17 -6.46
CA PHE A 233 -3.85 0.53 -5.53
C PHE A 233 -4.81 1.43 -6.28
N TYR A 234 -6.10 1.32 -5.98
CA TYR A 234 -7.14 2.21 -6.48
C TYR A 234 -7.66 3.05 -5.32
N MET A 235 -7.59 4.37 -5.45
CA MET A 235 -8.16 5.30 -4.50
C MET A 235 -9.48 5.84 -5.06
N ILE A 236 -10.56 5.66 -4.32
CA ILE A 236 -11.89 6.16 -4.68
C ILE A 236 -12.43 7.06 -3.57
#